data_ec07506776b3690b476c37373e7577f5
#
_entry.id   ec07506776b3690b476c37373e7577f5
#
_cell.length_a   1.000
_cell.length_b   1.000
_cell.length_c   1.000
_cell.angle_alpha   90.00
_cell.angle_beta   90.00
_cell.angle_gamma   90.00
#
_symmetry.space_group_name_H-M   'P 1'
#
loop_
_entity.id
_entity.type
_entity.pdbx_description
1 polymer ?
#
loop_
_entity_poly.entity_id
_entity_poly.type
_entity_poly.pdbx_seq_one_letter_code
_entity_poly.pdbx_strand_id
1 'polypeptide(L)'
;MNTIKNKLISWSLVLLGCAFALSSCSDDDEDSPYAGTDAHITFLSLTAADGTVYPASIIDNTLTVSVPANVSLSGAKVSYGLCEQASIVPDPAKVTDWNEEQLFRLISYNGQVIENYMYVIERKEVPSDGSVTLTTQAELDAFGEKQINVIEGNLVIGSAGEVDDPIMNLKPLSSLTKVKGNLILLSSYEGGNLVGLENVKELGGMMIGTQDNMATITTDVNLSLPAVKQIGDIIINSNSVKTLQLPSITSASRISVCSTNLKEVDLS
;
A
#
# COMPACT_ATOMS: atom_id res chain seq x y z
N MET A 1 8.96 41.71 33.98
CA MET A 1 10.29 41.11 34.07
C MET A 1 10.09 39.61 34.26
N ASN A 2 10.07 38.88 33.21
CA ASN A 2 10.54 37.49 33.02
C ASN A 2 10.09 36.98 31.65
N THR A 3 11.04 36.84 30.84
CA THR A 3 11.01 36.46 29.44
C THR A 3 10.76 34.94 29.34
N ILE A 4 9.66 34.52 28.73
CA ILE A 4 9.44 33.13 28.36
C ILE A 4 10.05 32.93 26.97
N LYS A 5 11.15 32.20 26.94
CA LYS A 5 11.83 31.79 25.73
C LYS A 5 11.00 30.76 24.97
N ASN A 6 10.46 31.13 23.83
CA ASN A 6 9.93 30.20 22.84
C ASN A 6 11.06 29.29 22.34
N LYS A 7 11.02 28.01 22.67
CA LYS A 7 11.79 26.98 22.00
C LYS A 7 11.08 26.63 20.69
N LEU A 8 11.54 27.25 19.63
CA LEU A 8 11.33 26.76 18.27
C LEU A 8 12.08 25.44 18.15
N ILE A 9 11.33 24.36 18.08
CA ILE A 9 11.87 23.05 17.70
C ILE A 9 12.08 23.11 16.18
N SER A 10 13.32 23.36 15.81
CA SER A 10 13.78 23.24 14.43
C SER A 10 13.69 21.77 14.04
N TRP A 11 12.81 21.45 13.11
CA TRP A 11 12.83 20.19 12.41
C TRP A 11 14.07 20.18 11.51
N SER A 12 15.11 19.54 12.00
CA SER A 12 16.29 19.24 11.20
C SER A 12 15.90 18.25 10.14
N LEU A 13 15.80 18.74 8.92
CA LEU A 13 15.80 17.95 7.70
C LEU A 13 17.10 17.13 7.73
N VAL A 14 17.02 15.86 8.07
CA VAL A 14 18.14 14.93 7.89
C VAL A 14 18.20 14.63 6.39
N LEU A 15 18.87 15.53 5.68
CA LEU A 15 19.49 15.23 4.39
C LEU A 15 20.59 14.20 4.67
N LEU A 16 20.21 12.92 4.55
CA LEU A 16 21.20 11.84 4.48
C LEU A 16 21.88 11.97 3.13
N GLY A 17 22.87 12.86 3.10
CA GLY A 17 23.80 12.93 2.00
C GLY A 17 24.52 11.60 1.91
N CYS A 18 24.23 10.80 0.87
CA CYS A 18 25.13 9.77 0.42
C CYS A 18 26.43 10.45 0.05
N ALA A 19 27.36 10.50 1.00
CA ALA A 19 28.74 10.78 0.71
C ALA A 19 29.26 9.60 -0.12
N PHE A 20 29.20 9.75 -1.44
CA PHE A 20 30.02 8.93 -2.31
C PHE A 20 31.47 9.21 -1.93
N ALA A 21 32.07 8.27 -1.23
CA ALA A 21 33.52 8.22 -1.15
C ALA A 21 34.02 8.02 -2.57
N LEU A 22 34.40 9.14 -3.21
CA LEU A 22 35.30 9.09 -4.32
C LEU A 22 36.63 8.58 -3.73
N SER A 23 36.79 7.25 -3.77
CA SER A 23 38.13 6.73 -3.65
C SER A 23 38.90 7.26 -4.86
N SER A 24 39.65 8.32 -4.62
CA SER A 24 40.71 8.74 -5.52
C SER A 24 41.58 7.51 -5.77
N CYS A 25 41.49 6.93 -6.95
CA CYS A 25 42.59 6.14 -7.46
C CYS A 25 43.81 7.06 -7.52
N SER A 26 44.81 6.75 -6.72
CA SER A 26 46.14 7.29 -6.93
C SER A 26 46.58 6.89 -8.33
N ASP A 27 46.96 7.89 -9.11
CA ASP A 27 47.77 7.71 -10.31
C ASP A 27 49.06 7.00 -9.93
N ASP A 28 49.14 5.74 -10.25
CA ASP A 28 50.38 5.07 -10.51
C ASP A 28 50.15 3.92 -11.49
N ASP A 29 50.51 4.21 -12.72
CA ASP A 29 51.17 3.36 -13.68
C ASP A 29 50.37 2.35 -14.51
N GLU A 30 50.63 2.57 -15.74
CA GLU A 30 50.58 1.67 -16.89
C GLU A 30 49.20 1.36 -17.43
N ASP A 31 49.00 1.84 -18.62
CA ASP A 31 48.01 1.47 -19.61
C ASP A 31 47.65 -0.02 -19.56
N SER A 32 46.89 -0.43 -18.54
CA SER A 32 46.13 -1.64 -18.63
C SER A 32 44.92 -1.33 -19.48
N PRO A 33 44.88 -1.74 -20.74
CA PRO A 33 43.73 -1.46 -21.58
C PRO A 33 42.53 -2.05 -20.85
N TYR A 34 41.50 -1.21 -20.56
CA TYR A 34 40.26 -1.64 -19.97
C TYR A 34 39.78 -2.90 -20.72
N ALA A 35 39.78 -4.05 -20.05
CA ALA A 35 39.49 -5.33 -20.68
C ALA A 35 38.03 -5.44 -21.14
N GLY A 36 37.20 -4.53 -20.62
CA GLY A 36 35.79 -4.45 -21.00
C GLY A 36 34.98 -5.69 -20.64
N THR A 37 35.40 -6.44 -19.63
CA THR A 37 34.78 -7.71 -19.22
C THR A 37 33.73 -7.53 -18.13
N ASP A 38 33.57 -6.32 -17.56
CA ASP A 38 32.61 -6.09 -16.48
C ASP A 38 31.17 -6.01 -17.01
N ALA A 39 30.25 -6.67 -16.33
CA ALA A 39 28.82 -6.67 -16.65
C ALA A 39 28.00 -6.66 -15.35
N HIS A 40 27.89 -5.49 -14.68
CA HIS A 40 27.06 -5.36 -13.47
C HIS A 40 26.28 -4.05 -13.43
N ILE A 41 25.13 -4.10 -12.71
CA ILE A 41 24.33 -2.92 -12.38
C ILE A 41 24.90 -2.31 -11.12
N THR A 42 25.27 -1.02 -11.16
CA THR A 42 25.83 -0.30 -10.02
C THR A 42 24.77 0.18 -9.06
N PHE A 43 23.60 0.59 -9.58
CA PHE A 43 22.43 0.93 -8.80
C PHE A 43 21.17 0.86 -9.69
N LEU A 44 20.01 0.71 -9.06
CA LEU A 44 18.70 0.91 -9.66
C LEU A 44 17.78 1.54 -8.60
N SER A 45 16.98 2.50 -8.99
CA SER A 45 15.93 3.07 -8.16
C SER A 45 14.69 3.42 -8.98
N LEU A 46 13.54 3.33 -8.35
CA LEU A 46 12.25 3.65 -8.95
C LEU A 46 11.64 4.85 -8.22
N THR A 47 11.17 5.83 -8.99
CA THR A 47 10.42 6.97 -8.45
C THR A 47 8.95 6.77 -8.78
N ALA A 48 8.12 6.58 -7.76
CA ALA A 48 6.68 6.44 -7.89
C ALA A 48 6.00 7.76 -8.30
N ALA A 49 4.71 7.71 -8.62
CA ALA A 49 3.94 8.87 -9.09
C ALA A 49 3.85 10.00 -8.05
N ASP A 50 3.92 9.68 -6.76
CA ASP A 50 3.95 10.63 -5.64
C ASP A 50 5.34 11.27 -5.40
N GLY A 51 6.35 10.88 -6.18
CA GLY A 51 7.73 11.33 -6.05
C GLY A 51 8.57 10.53 -5.05
N THR A 52 8.02 9.54 -4.37
CA THR A 52 8.77 8.68 -3.46
C THR A 52 9.75 7.80 -4.24
N VAL A 53 11.00 7.74 -3.76
CA VAL A 53 12.08 6.97 -4.39
C VAL A 53 12.29 5.65 -3.63
N TYR A 54 12.26 4.55 -4.36
CA TYR A 54 12.48 3.20 -3.87
C TYR A 54 13.76 2.63 -4.48
N PRO A 55 14.88 2.57 -3.73
CA PRO A 55 16.11 1.96 -4.22
C PRO A 55 16.00 0.44 -4.24
N ALA A 56 16.63 -0.18 -5.22
CA ALA A 56 16.79 -1.63 -5.26
C ALA A 56 17.98 -2.07 -4.39
N SER A 57 17.78 -3.16 -3.65
CA SER A 57 18.88 -3.97 -3.11
C SER A 57 19.39 -4.89 -4.21
N ILE A 58 20.70 -4.96 -4.41
CA ILE A 58 21.32 -5.81 -5.44
C ILE A 58 22.10 -6.92 -4.74
N ILE A 59 21.63 -8.14 -4.84
CA ILE A 59 22.25 -9.33 -4.23
C ILE A 59 22.18 -10.46 -5.26
N ASP A 60 23.31 -11.07 -5.56
CA ASP A 60 23.42 -12.24 -6.46
C ASP A 60 22.63 -12.05 -7.78
N ASN A 61 22.83 -10.93 -8.46
CA ASN A 61 22.11 -10.55 -9.68
C ASN A 61 20.58 -10.44 -9.53
N THR A 62 20.08 -10.30 -8.30
CA THR A 62 18.68 -10.01 -8.01
C THR A 62 18.53 -8.56 -7.55
N LEU A 63 17.67 -7.82 -8.24
CA LEU A 63 17.30 -6.43 -7.95
C LEU A 63 15.99 -6.44 -7.16
N THR A 64 16.04 -6.33 -5.85
CA THR A 64 14.83 -6.32 -5.01
C THR A 64 14.43 -4.90 -4.65
N VAL A 65 13.25 -4.46 -5.07
CA VAL A 65 12.65 -3.20 -4.64
C VAL A 65 11.56 -3.48 -3.62
N SER A 66 11.73 -2.97 -2.40
CA SER A 66 10.74 -3.13 -1.33
C SER A 66 9.84 -1.90 -1.26
N VAL A 67 8.53 -2.10 -1.35
CA VAL A 67 7.52 -1.03 -1.28
C VAL A 67 6.37 -1.42 -0.34
N PRO A 68 5.64 -0.45 0.23
CA PRO A 68 4.38 -0.73 0.91
C PRO A 68 3.39 -1.45 -0.02
N ALA A 69 2.56 -2.34 0.53
CA ALA A 69 1.68 -3.20 -0.28
C ALA A 69 0.66 -2.44 -1.16
N ASN A 70 0.30 -1.22 -0.76
CA ASN A 70 -0.62 -0.33 -1.47
C ASN A 70 0.03 0.54 -2.56
N VAL A 71 1.36 0.60 -2.65
CA VAL A 71 2.06 1.45 -3.62
C VAL A 71 2.08 0.79 -4.99
N SER A 72 1.60 1.49 -6.00
CA SER A 72 1.73 1.06 -7.39
C SER A 72 3.00 1.65 -8.01
N LEU A 73 3.76 0.80 -8.69
CA LEU A 73 4.92 1.20 -9.49
C LEU A 73 4.62 1.20 -10.99
N SER A 74 3.34 1.19 -11.38
CA SER A 74 2.95 1.41 -12.78
C SER A 74 3.30 2.84 -13.19
N GLY A 75 4.03 2.99 -14.29
CA GLY A 75 4.52 4.29 -14.76
C GLY A 75 5.64 4.91 -13.90
N ALA A 76 6.21 4.17 -12.94
CA ALA A 76 7.34 4.66 -12.14
C ALA A 76 8.54 4.98 -13.04
N LYS A 77 9.25 6.06 -12.69
CA LYS A 77 10.46 6.47 -13.43
C LYS A 77 11.66 5.72 -12.83
N VAL A 78 12.43 5.08 -13.72
CA VAL A 78 13.66 4.39 -13.32
C VAL A 78 14.87 5.32 -13.42
N SER A 79 15.77 5.19 -12.44
CA SER A 79 17.15 5.69 -12.52
C SER A 79 18.07 4.50 -12.26
N TYR A 80 19.05 4.29 -13.12
CA TYR A 80 19.98 3.16 -13.00
C TYR A 80 21.38 3.53 -13.51
N GLY A 81 22.37 2.81 -13.02
CA GLY A 81 23.74 2.89 -13.48
C GLY A 81 24.26 1.51 -13.82
N LEU A 82 25.14 1.48 -14.81
CA LEU A 82 25.86 0.29 -15.24
C LEU A 82 27.35 0.50 -15.00
N CYS A 83 28.11 -0.58 -14.95
CA CYS A 83 29.56 -0.51 -15.06
C CYS A 83 29.97 0.08 -16.42
N GLU A 84 31.21 0.48 -16.52
CA GLU A 84 31.75 1.24 -17.68
C GLU A 84 31.46 0.52 -18.99
N GLN A 85 30.82 1.25 -19.92
CA GLN A 85 30.50 0.84 -21.29
C GLN A 85 29.67 -0.45 -21.44
N ALA A 86 29.12 -1.00 -20.35
CA ALA A 86 28.21 -2.13 -20.43
C ALA A 86 26.86 -1.70 -21.02
N SER A 87 26.15 -2.66 -21.62
CA SER A 87 24.80 -2.46 -22.16
C SER A 87 23.79 -3.37 -21.48
N ILE A 88 22.52 -2.96 -21.45
CA ILE A 88 21.42 -3.67 -20.81
C ILE A 88 20.24 -3.85 -21.76
N VAL A 89 19.64 -5.03 -21.77
CA VAL A 89 18.48 -5.37 -22.61
C VAL A 89 17.48 -6.18 -21.79
N PRO A 90 16.18 -5.82 -21.77
CA PRO A 90 15.60 -4.60 -22.35
C PRO A 90 16.10 -3.34 -21.64
N ASP A 91 15.96 -2.18 -22.29
CA ASP A 91 16.25 -0.89 -21.69
C ASP A 91 15.29 -0.62 -20.51
N PRO A 92 15.78 -0.46 -19.27
CA PRO A 92 14.91 -0.21 -18.13
C PRO A 92 14.05 1.05 -18.27
N ALA A 93 14.52 2.06 -19.03
CA ALA A 93 13.76 3.29 -19.27
C ALA A 93 12.48 3.06 -20.12
N LYS A 94 12.36 1.90 -20.76
CA LYS A 94 11.18 1.52 -21.56
C LYS A 94 10.19 0.64 -20.81
N VAL A 95 10.53 0.21 -19.59
CA VAL A 95 9.60 -0.53 -18.74
C VAL A 95 8.53 0.41 -18.22
N THR A 96 7.27 0.11 -18.52
CA THR A 96 6.12 0.94 -18.13
C THR A 96 5.41 0.43 -16.88
N ASP A 97 5.60 -0.83 -16.53
CA ASP A 97 5.02 -1.44 -15.34
C ASP A 97 6.07 -2.20 -14.51
N TRP A 98 6.42 -1.63 -13.37
CA TRP A 98 7.37 -2.17 -12.43
C TRP A 98 6.70 -2.96 -11.29
N ASN A 99 5.38 -3.23 -11.40
CA ASN A 99 4.69 -4.11 -10.46
C ASN A 99 4.93 -5.60 -10.77
N GLU A 100 5.46 -5.91 -11.95
CA GLU A 100 5.75 -7.25 -12.40
C GLU A 100 7.26 -7.52 -12.41
N GLU A 101 7.65 -8.79 -12.28
CA GLU A 101 9.04 -9.21 -12.38
C GLU A 101 9.60 -8.91 -13.77
N GLN A 102 10.87 -8.50 -13.83
CA GLN A 102 11.57 -8.18 -15.06
C GLN A 102 12.89 -8.95 -15.13
N LEU A 103 13.25 -9.38 -16.31
CA LEU A 103 14.55 -10.00 -16.57
C LEU A 103 15.38 -9.07 -17.46
N PHE A 104 16.52 -8.65 -16.95
CA PHE A 104 17.50 -7.84 -17.67
C PHE A 104 18.74 -8.67 -18.01
N ARG A 105 19.23 -8.48 -19.22
CA ARG A 105 20.46 -9.08 -19.69
C ARG A 105 21.51 -7.98 -19.85
N LEU A 106 22.57 -8.06 -19.08
CA LEU A 106 23.73 -7.18 -19.22
C LEU A 106 24.78 -7.81 -20.10
N ILE A 107 25.40 -6.98 -20.90
CA ILE A 107 26.45 -7.40 -21.83
C ILE A 107 27.65 -6.46 -21.59
N SER A 108 28.81 -7.04 -21.29
CA SER A 108 30.06 -6.31 -21.15
C SER A 108 30.42 -5.59 -22.45
N TYR A 109 31.29 -4.58 -22.37
CA TYR A 109 31.72 -3.80 -23.53
C TYR A 109 32.29 -4.67 -24.64
N ASN A 110 33.12 -5.66 -24.30
CA ASN A 110 33.73 -6.57 -25.28
C ASN A 110 32.77 -7.71 -25.72
N GLY A 111 31.56 -7.79 -25.17
CA GLY A 111 30.55 -8.78 -25.51
C GLY A 111 30.82 -10.20 -24.99
N GLN A 112 31.89 -10.42 -24.24
CA GLN A 112 32.28 -11.77 -23.81
C GLN A 112 31.58 -12.20 -22.53
N VAL A 113 31.22 -11.25 -21.65
CA VAL A 113 30.49 -11.54 -20.39
C VAL A 113 29.04 -11.11 -20.54
N ILE A 114 28.14 -12.01 -20.18
CA ILE A 114 26.71 -11.80 -20.18
C ILE A 114 26.18 -12.21 -18.82
N GLU A 115 25.55 -11.27 -18.11
CA GLU A 115 24.92 -11.49 -16.83
C GLU A 115 23.41 -11.26 -16.92
N ASN A 116 22.64 -12.11 -16.25
CA ASN A 116 21.19 -11.95 -16.16
C ASN A 116 20.82 -11.44 -14.78
N TYR A 117 20.05 -10.34 -14.73
CA TYR A 117 19.54 -9.75 -13.52
C TYR A 117 18.03 -9.92 -13.45
N MET A 118 17.55 -10.47 -12.34
CA MET A 118 16.12 -10.57 -12.04
C MET A 118 15.69 -9.39 -11.19
N TYR A 119 14.75 -8.60 -11.68
CA TYR A 119 14.04 -7.61 -10.87
C TYR A 119 12.83 -8.25 -10.19
N VAL A 120 12.73 -8.07 -8.88
CA VAL A 120 11.64 -8.56 -8.03
C VAL A 120 11.09 -7.40 -7.20
N ILE A 121 9.79 -7.35 -7.04
CA ILE A 121 9.13 -6.44 -6.14
C ILE A 121 8.72 -7.14 -4.85
N GLU A 122 9.15 -6.61 -3.71
CA GLU A 122 8.74 -7.08 -2.39
C GLU A 122 7.69 -6.14 -1.81
N ARG A 123 6.49 -6.66 -1.55
CA ARG A 123 5.37 -5.90 -0.97
C ARG A 123 5.40 -6.01 0.56
N LYS A 124 5.72 -4.91 1.25
CA LYS A 124 5.77 -4.87 2.71
C LYS A 124 4.40 -4.52 3.30
N GLU A 125 3.96 -5.33 4.26
CA GLU A 125 2.83 -4.99 5.10
C GLU A 125 3.24 -3.89 6.11
N VAL A 126 2.33 -2.92 6.32
CA VAL A 126 2.41 -1.90 7.37
C VAL A 126 1.22 -2.15 8.30
N PRO A 127 1.40 -2.98 9.33
CA PRO A 127 0.31 -3.37 10.21
C PRO A 127 -0.05 -2.27 11.21
N SER A 128 -1.32 -2.27 11.66
CA SER A 128 -1.75 -1.52 12.84
C SER A 128 -1.29 -2.19 14.13
N ASP A 129 -1.33 -1.45 15.22
CA ASP A 129 -1.12 -1.98 16.57
C ASP A 129 -2.46 -2.49 17.14
N GLY A 130 -2.95 -3.64 16.61
CA GLY A 130 -4.20 -4.27 17.01
C GLY A 130 -5.46 -3.70 16.33
N SER A 131 -6.56 -3.63 17.06
CA SER A 131 -7.84 -3.09 16.56
C SER A 131 -7.79 -1.57 16.42
N VAL A 132 -8.50 -1.06 15.43
CA VAL A 132 -8.60 0.38 15.14
C VAL A 132 -10.06 0.81 15.28
N THR A 133 -10.31 1.88 16.02
CA THR A 133 -11.62 2.53 16.14
C THR A 133 -11.49 3.97 15.69
N LEU A 134 -12.30 4.35 14.71
CA LEU A 134 -12.36 5.67 14.11
C LEU A 134 -13.79 6.19 14.29
N THR A 135 -13.95 7.24 15.08
CA THR A 135 -15.27 7.76 15.47
C THR A 135 -15.65 9.02 14.71
N THR A 136 -14.64 9.79 14.25
CA THR A 136 -14.82 11.05 13.52
C THR A 136 -14.09 11.04 12.18
N GLN A 137 -14.50 11.92 11.26
CA GLN A 137 -13.80 12.08 9.97
C GLN A 137 -12.35 12.53 10.17
N ALA A 138 -12.10 13.43 11.12
CA ALA A 138 -10.75 13.90 11.43
C ALA A 138 -9.82 12.77 11.91
N GLU A 139 -10.31 11.85 12.75
CA GLU A 139 -9.54 10.67 13.17
C GLU A 139 -9.23 9.75 11.99
N LEU A 140 -10.20 9.58 11.09
CA LEU A 140 -10.04 8.74 9.90
C LEU A 140 -9.03 9.34 8.92
N ASP A 141 -9.07 10.64 8.71
CA ASP A 141 -8.11 11.35 7.85
C ASP A 141 -6.68 11.22 8.41
N ALA A 142 -6.50 11.46 9.71
CA ALA A 142 -5.21 11.29 10.39
C ALA A 142 -4.70 9.83 10.39
N PHE A 143 -5.62 8.86 10.41
CA PHE A 143 -5.25 7.45 10.27
C PHE A 143 -4.78 7.14 8.85
N GLY A 144 -5.43 7.69 7.83
CA GLY A 144 -5.04 7.53 6.43
C GLY A 144 -3.63 8.01 6.11
N GLU A 145 -3.17 9.08 6.77
CA GLU A 145 -1.79 9.59 6.62
C GLU A 145 -0.72 8.57 7.02
N LYS A 146 -1.04 7.62 7.90
CA LYS A 146 -0.11 6.57 8.35
C LYS A 146 0.14 5.48 7.32
N GLN A 147 -0.64 5.44 6.24
CA GLN A 147 -0.54 4.45 5.16
C GLN A 147 -0.52 2.99 5.65
N ILE A 148 -1.25 2.72 6.74
CA ILE A 148 -1.43 1.36 7.27
C ILE A 148 -2.24 0.56 6.24
N ASN A 149 -1.78 -0.65 5.93
CA ASN A 149 -2.44 -1.51 4.94
C ASN A 149 -2.99 -2.83 5.52
N VAL A 150 -2.63 -3.16 6.75
CA VAL A 150 -3.14 -4.32 7.49
C VAL A 150 -3.67 -3.88 8.84
N ILE A 151 -4.93 -4.17 9.14
CA ILE A 151 -5.49 -4.04 10.48
C ILE A 151 -5.35 -5.40 11.19
N GLU A 152 -4.56 -5.44 12.28
CA GLU A 152 -4.30 -6.68 13.02
C GLU A 152 -5.52 -7.19 13.82
N GLY A 153 -6.46 -6.31 14.12
CA GLY A 153 -7.71 -6.63 14.84
C GLY A 153 -8.95 -6.17 14.06
N ASN A 154 -9.94 -5.66 14.79
CA ASN A 154 -11.16 -5.10 14.20
C ASN A 154 -10.93 -3.68 13.67
N LEU A 155 -11.64 -3.34 12.61
CA LEU A 155 -11.81 -1.96 12.14
C LEU A 155 -13.23 -1.51 12.48
N VAL A 156 -13.35 -0.60 13.43
CA VAL A 156 -14.62 -0.02 13.86
C VAL A 156 -14.75 1.37 13.27
N ILE A 157 -15.83 1.62 12.55
CA ILE A 157 -16.13 2.90 11.89
C ILE A 157 -17.40 3.47 12.46
N GLY A 158 -17.29 4.68 13.01
CA GLY A 158 -18.37 5.38 13.67
C GLY A 158 -18.45 5.14 15.19
N SER A 159 -19.51 5.64 15.78
CA SER A 159 -19.87 5.55 17.19
C SER A 159 -21.31 5.05 17.33
N ALA A 160 -21.64 4.46 18.48
CA ALA A 160 -23.01 4.11 18.81
C ALA A 160 -23.89 5.34 19.17
N GLY A 161 -23.26 6.46 19.54
CA GLY A 161 -23.91 7.74 19.82
C GLY A 161 -23.70 8.76 18.71
N GLU A 162 -24.35 9.92 18.87
CA GLU A 162 -24.14 11.08 17.99
C GLU A 162 -22.72 11.63 18.17
N VAL A 163 -22.16 12.15 17.08
CA VAL A 163 -20.83 12.81 17.01
C VAL A 163 -20.96 14.08 16.19
N ASP A 164 -20.17 15.11 16.55
CA ASP A 164 -20.19 16.40 15.85
C ASP A 164 -19.57 16.35 14.46
N ASP A 165 -18.67 15.38 14.22
CA ASP A 165 -17.96 15.16 12.96
C ASP A 165 -18.12 13.70 12.50
N PRO A 166 -19.30 13.33 11.96
CA PRO A 166 -19.56 11.96 11.52
C PRO A 166 -18.70 11.58 10.32
N ILE A 167 -18.36 10.27 10.23
CA ILE A 167 -17.58 9.77 9.10
C ILE A 167 -18.48 9.67 7.86
N MET A 168 -18.14 10.46 6.84
CA MET A 168 -18.83 10.55 5.56
C MET A 168 -18.02 9.97 4.40
N ASN A 169 -16.71 9.78 4.56
CA ASN A 169 -15.80 9.43 3.47
C ASN A 169 -14.70 8.48 3.96
N LEU A 170 -14.59 7.30 3.36
CA LEU A 170 -13.57 6.32 3.71
C LEU A 170 -12.33 6.33 2.79
N LYS A 171 -12.23 7.26 1.83
CA LYS A 171 -11.09 7.34 0.89
C LYS A 171 -9.70 7.35 1.55
N PRO A 172 -9.49 7.98 2.73
CA PRO A 172 -8.21 7.90 3.41
C PRO A 172 -7.78 6.48 3.79
N LEU A 173 -8.72 5.51 3.81
CA LEU A 173 -8.44 4.09 4.06
C LEU A 173 -8.05 3.30 2.81
N SER A 174 -7.86 3.95 1.65
CA SER A 174 -7.56 3.29 0.38
C SER A 174 -6.24 2.49 0.36
N SER A 175 -5.37 2.70 1.35
CA SER A 175 -4.18 1.87 1.58
C SER A 175 -4.50 0.48 2.11
N LEU A 176 -5.67 0.26 2.71
CA LEU A 176 -6.02 -1.01 3.35
C LEU A 176 -6.16 -2.14 2.32
N THR A 177 -5.48 -3.25 2.62
CA THR A 177 -5.55 -4.49 1.83
C THR A 177 -6.10 -5.67 2.63
N LYS A 178 -6.05 -5.56 3.98
CA LYS A 178 -6.44 -6.65 4.87
C LYS A 178 -6.94 -6.13 6.22
N VAL A 179 -8.02 -6.73 6.70
CA VAL A 179 -8.52 -6.58 8.08
C VAL A 179 -8.64 -7.97 8.68
N LYS A 180 -7.78 -8.33 9.63
CA LYS A 180 -7.77 -9.68 10.23
C LYS A 180 -8.99 -9.96 11.09
N GLY A 181 -9.53 -8.92 11.73
CA GLY A 181 -10.79 -8.98 12.47
C GLY A 181 -12.00 -8.57 11.62
N ASN A 182 -12.98 -8.00 12.29
CA ASN A 182 -14.24 -7.59 11.65
C ASN A 182 -14.19 -6.12 11.23
N LEU A 183 -14.80 -5.81 10.08
CA LEU A 183 -15.27 -4.47 9.75
C LEU A 183 -16.61 -4.26 10.45
N ILE A 184 -16.69 -3.25 11.31
CA ILE A 184 -17.88 -2.94 12.10
C ILE A 184 -18.33 -1.52 11.78
N LEU A 185 -19.54 -1.35 11.27
CA LEU A 185 -20.14 -0.05 11.06
C LEU A 185 -21.13 0.26 12.19
N LEU A 186 -20.98 1.41 12.81
CA LEU A 186 -21.82 1.90 13.90
C LEU A 186 -22.74 3.04 13.45
N SER A 187 -23.66 3.43 14.34
CA SER A 187 -24.81 4.31 14.05
C SER A 187 -24.44 5.67 13.46
N SER A 188 -23.32 6.26 13.87
CA SER A 188 -22.90 7.59 13.41
C SER A 188 -22.21 7.59 12.03
N TYR A 189 -22.11 6.44 11.36
CA TYR A 189 -21.56 6.39 10.00
C TYR A 189 -22.56 6.95 8.98
N GLU A 190 -22.17 7.97 8.23
CA GLU A 190 -23.02 8.68 7.26
C GLU A 190 -22.51 8.60 5.81
N GLY A 191 -21.45 7.84 5.55
CA GLY A 191 -20.79 7.81 4.24
C GLY A 191 -21.58 7.12 3.11
N GLY A 192 -22.64 6.40 3.41
CA GLY A 192 -23.54 5.79 2.42
C GLY A 192 -22.94 4.69 1.55
N ASN A 193 -21.63 4.44 1.60
CA ASN A 193 -20.94 3.43 0.79
C ASN A 193 -19.58 3.07 1.43
N LEU A 194 -18.85 2.11 0.84
CA LEU A 194 -17.53 1.68 1.30
C LEU A 194 -16.39 2.13 0.36
N VAL A 195 -16.59 3.23 -0.39
CA VAL A 195 -15.54 3.79 -1.27
C VAL A 195 -14.34 4.23 -0.44
N GLY A 196 -13.18 3.62 -0.70
CA GLY A 196 -11.96 3.71 0.10
C GLY A 196 -11.52 2.35 0.66
N LEU A 197 -12.37 1.31 0.56
CA LEU A 197 -12.03 -0.06 0.95
C LEU A 197 -11.95 -1.02 -0.25
N GLU A 198 -11.85 -0.48 -1.47
CA GLU A 198 -11.85 -1.28 -2.70
C GLU A 198 -10.65 -2.22 -2.80
N ASN A 199 -9.54 -1.90 -2.12
CA ASN A 199 -8.31 -2.68 -2.14
C ASN A 199 -8.26 -3.80 -1.09
N VAL A 200 -9.27 -3.89 -0.22
CA VAL A 200 -9.34 -4.95 0.81
C VAL A 200 -9.61 -6.30 0.14
N LYS A 201 -8.67 -7.23 0.30
CA LYS A 201 -8.70 -8.58 -0.28
C LYS A 201 -9.12 -9.65 0.73
N GLU A 202 -8.79 -9.42 2.00
CA GLU A 202 -9.08 -10.33 3.11
C GLU A 202 -9.78 -9.58 4.23
N LEU A 203 -10.88 -10.13 4.72
CA LEU A 203 -11.66 -9.57 5.80
C LEU A 203 -12.09 -10.68 6.77
N GLY A 204 -11.74 -10.56 8.05
CA GLY A 204 -12.11 -11.54 9.07
C GLY A 204 -13.62 -11.69 9.24
N GLY A 205 -14.37 -10.61 9.06
CA GLY A 205 -15.82 -10.60 9.05
C GLY A 205 -16.37 -9.19 8.85
N MET A 206 -17.70 -9.10 8.65
CA MET A 206 -18.43 -7.82 8.55
C MET A 206 -19.60 -7.84 9.50
N MET A 207 -19.75 -6.79 10.29
CA MET A 207 -20.82 -6.66 11.28
C MET A 207 -21.49 -5.28 11.18
N ILE A 208 -22.79 -5.27 10.92
CA ILE A 208 -23.67 -4.10 10.98
C ILE A 208 -24.85 -4.48 11.83
N GLY A 209 -24.87 -4.06 13.09
CA GLY A 209 -25.75 -4.64 14.11
C GLY A 209 -25.26 -5.99 14.62
N THR A 210 -26.08 -6.65 15.42
CA THR A 210 -25.85 -8.01 15.92
C THR A 210 -27.08 -8.89 15.59
N GLN A 211 -27.01 -10.20 15.86
CA GLN A 211 -28.16 -11.07 15.62
C GLN A 211 -29.40 -10.63 16.41
N ASP A 212 -29.21 -10.07 17.60
CA ASP A 212 -30.27 -9.69 18.52
C ASP A 212 -30.60 -8.18 18.47
N ASN A 213 -29.70 -7.35 17.96
CA ASN A 213 -29.85 -5.89 17.96
C ASN A 213 -29.61 -5.31 16.56
N MET A 214 -30.62 -4.63 16.04
CA MET A 214 -30.54 -3.91 14.78
C MET A 214 -29.66 -2.66 14.91
N ALA A 215 -28.77 -2.44 13.95
CA ALA A 215 -28.02 -1.18 13.87
C ALA A 215 -28.94 -0.05 13.40
N THR A 216 -28.85 1.08 14.08
CA THR A 216 -29.63 2.30 13.79
C THR A 216 -28.82 3.28 12.95
N ILE A 217 -28.22 2.82 11.85
CA ILE A 217 -27.60 3.71 10.88
C ILE A 217 -28.69 4.51 10.19
N THR A 218 -28.57 5.83 10.15
CA THR A 218 -29.60 6.73 9.61
C THR A 218 -29.51 6.90 8.09
N THR A 219 -28.30 6.78 7.54
CA THR A 219 -28.03 6.92 6.10
C THR A 219 -28.14 5.56 5.40
N ASP A 220 -28.76 5.54 4.22
CA ASP A 220 -28.79 4.35 3.37
C ASP A 220 -27.36 3.95 2.94
N VAL A 221 -26.99 2.70 3.12
CA VAL A 221 -25.64 2.20 2.86
C VAL A 221 -25.63 1.14 1.75
N ASN A 222 -24.75 1.34 0.77
CA ASN A 222 -24.42 0.37 -0.25
C ASN A 222 -23.07 -0.27 0.08
N LEU A 223 -23.07 -1.56 0.38
CA LEU A 223 -21.89 -2.32 0.73
C LEU A 223 -21.29 -2.93 -0.53
N SER A 224 -20.14 -2.44 -0.95
CA SER A 224 -19.38 -2.99 -2.07
C SER A 224 -17.91 -3.12 -1.71
N LEU A 225 -17.38 -4.36 -1.79
CA LEU A 225 -15.98 -4.71 -1.55
C LEU A 225 -15.49 -5.57 -2.72
N PRO A 226 -15.14 -4.95 -3.86
CA PRO A 226 -14.90 -5.65 -5.12
C PRO A 226 -13.67 -6.56 -5.12
N ALA A 227 -12.68 -6.30 -4.27
CA ALA A 227 -11.44 -7.09 -4.22
C ALA A 227 -11.47 -8.20 -3.16
N VAL A 228 -12.48 -8.25 -2.28
CA VAL A 228 -12.54 -9.25 -1.20
C VAL A 228 -12.72 -10.64 -1.78
N LYS A 229 -11.73 -11.52 -1.50
CA LYS A 229 -11.72 -12.93 -1.91
C LYS A 229 -12.12 -13.86 -0.77
N GLN A 230 -11.80 -13.51 0.46
CA GLN A 230 -12.08 -14.30 1.64
C GLN A 230 -12.69 -13.43 2.73
N ILE A 231 -13.77 -13.89 3.31
CA ILE A 231 -14.44 -13.25 4.44
C ILE A 231 -14.91 -14.32 5.42
N GLY A 232 -14.87 -14.00 6.71
CA GLY A 232 -15.46 -14.83 7.75
C GLY A 232 -16.99 -14.68 7.78
N ASP A 233 -17.51 -14.32 8.96
CA ASP A 233 -18.96 -14.12 9.13
C ASP A 233 -19.40 -12.75 8.61
N ILE A 234 -20.46 -12.73 7.83
CA ILE A 234 -21.19 -11.53 7.45
C ILE A 234 -22.47 -11.49 8.28
N ILE A 235 -22.60 -10.50 9.16
CA ILE A 235 -23.79 -10.27 9.97
C ILE A 235 -24.30 -8.87 9.67
N ILE A 236 -25.41 -8.76 8.99
CA ILE A 236 -26.09 -7.52 8.66
C ILE A 236 -27.48 -7.55 9.26
N ASN A 237 -27.70 -6.75 10.29
CA ASN A 237 -29.00 -6.52 10.89
C ASN A 237 -29.26 -5.02 10.90
N SER A 238 -29.70 -4.49 9.75
CA SER A 238 -29.98 -3.06 9.56
C SER A 238 -30.88 -2.83 8.36
N ASN A 239 -31.90 -1.99 8.53
CA ASN A 239 -32.75 -1.56 7.43
C ASN A 239 -32.14 -0.49 6.52
N SER A 240 -30.99 0.05 6.91
CA SER A 240 -30.26 1.04 6.10
C SER A 240 -29.41 0.41 5.00
N VAL A 241 -29.14 -0.90 5.06
CA VAL A 241 -28.37 -1.58 4.02
C VAL A 241 -29.27 -1.86 2.81
N LYS A 242 -28.87 -1.32 1.65
CA LYS A 242 -29.61 -1.44 0.38
C LYS A 242 -29.01 -2.48 -0.55
N THR A 243 -27.71 -2.60 -0.59
CA THR A 243 -26.99 -3.54 -1.46
C THR A 243 -25.84 -4.20 -0.72
N LEU A 244 -25.55 -5.44 -1.08
CA LEU A 244 -24.34 -6.18 -0.69
C LEU A 244 -23.69 -6.77 -1.94
N GLN A 245 -22.52 -6.28 -2.30
CA GLN A 245 -21.79 -6.66 -3.52
C GLN A 245 -20.37 -7.12 -3.18
N LEU A 246 -20.10 -8.40 -3.40
CA LEU A 246 -18.84 -9.08 -3.18
C LEU A 246 -18.46 -9.91 -4.42
N PRO A 247 -18.25 -9.28 -5.60
CA PRO A 247 -18.16 -9.99 -6.88
C PRO A 247 -16.91 -10.86 -7.03
N SER A 248 -15.91 -10.71 -6.18
CA SER A 248 -14.68 -11.52 -6.21
C SER A 248 -14.62 -12.57 -5.10
N ILE A 249 -15.69 -12.77 -4.34
CA ILE A 249 -15.68 -13.66 -3.19
C ILE A 249 -15.47 -15.12 -3.61
N THR A 250 -14.53 -15.80 -2.96
CA THR A 250 -14.28 -17.23 -3.17
C THR A 250 -14.65 -18.08 -1.97
N SER A 251 -14.68 -17.47 -0.78
CA SER A 251 -15.11 -18.16 0.44
C SER A 251 -15.69 -17.19 1.47
N ALA A 252 -16.78 -17.62 2.13
CA ALA A 252 -17.37 -16.99 3.30
C ALA A 252 -17.75 -18.07 4.31
N SER A 253 -17.59 -17.79 5.62
CA SER A 253 -17.96 -18.77 6.66
C SER A 253 -19.46 -18.80 6.87
N ARG A 254 -20.10 -17.65 6.99
CA ARG A 254 -21.54 -17.50 7.18
C ARG A 254 -22.01 -16.16 6.64
N ILE A 255 -23.19 -16.15 6.05
CA ILE A 255 -23.87 -14.92 5.63
C ILE A 255 -25.23 -14.87 6.28
N SER A 256 -25.47 -13.87 7.14
CA SER A 256 -26.73 -13.61 7.81
C SER A 256 -27.14 -12.16 7.55
N VAL A 257 -28.18 -11.96 6.77
CA VAL A 257 -28.68 -10.62 6.40
C VAL A 257 -30.13 -10.50 6.82
N CYS A 258 -30.40 -9.56 7.71
CA CYS A 258 -31.71 -9.15 8.14
C CYS A 258 -31.91 -7.67 7.83
N SER A 259 -32.55 -7.38 6.71
CA SER A 259 -32.84 -6.02 6.26
C SER A 259 -34.16 -6.03 5.45
N THR A 260 -35.11 -5.21 5.84
CA THR A 260 -36.38 -5.05 5.08
C THR A 260 -36.21 -4.24 3.81
N ASN A 261 -35.11 -3.51 3.66
CA ASN A 261 -34.87 -2.58 2.57
C ASN A 261 -33.78 -3.06 1.59
N LEU A 262 -33.27 -4.28 1.78
CA LEU A 262 -32.26 -4.86 0.89
C LEU A 262 -32.85 -5.08 -0.51
N LYS A 263 -32.18 -4.54 -1.52
CA LYS A 263 -32.60 -4.59 -2.93
C LYS A 263 -31.80 -5.58 -3.75
N GLU A 264 -30.52 -5.74 -3.40
CA GLU A 264 -29.57 -6.51 -4.21
C GLU A 264 -28.55 -7.22 -3.33
N VAL A 265 -28.26 -8.46 -3.67
CA VAL A 265 -27.11 -9.22 -3.16
C VAL A 265 -26.39 -9.82 -4.36
N ASP A 266 -25.14 -9.43 -4.55
CA ASP A 266 -24.25 -9.96 -5.57
C ASP A 266 -23.02 -10.62 -4.90
N LEU A 267 -22.87 -11.91 -5.11
CA LEU A 267 -21.80 -12.75 -4.59
C LEU A 267 -21.10 -13.54 -5.72
N SER A 268 -21.15 -13.02 -6.96
CA SER A 268 -20.62 -13.70 -8.14
C SER A 268 -19.54 -12.90 -8.85
#